data_b0a9f23b0ebde287faf24d22064851ff
#
_entry.id   b0a9f23b0ebde287faf24d22064851ff
#
_cell.length_a   1.000
_cell.length_b   1.000
_cell.length_c   1.000
_cell.angle_alpha   90.00
_cell.angle_beta   90.00
_cell.angle_gamma   90.00
#
_symmetry.space_group_name_H-M   'P 1'
#
loop_
_entity.id
_entity.type
_entity.pdbx_description
1 polymer ?
#
loop_
_entity_poly.entity_id
_entity_poly.type
_entity_poly.pdbx_seq_one_letter_code
_entity_poly.pdbx_strand_id
1 'polypeptide(L)'
;MPERRTPSTTQAAVLGLDPLVDLAWRSAREAGAFLRDQRPTDLGISTKSTPTDVVTAMDKASESLIIERILGERPVDAILGEEGGSRVGTTGVTWVIDPLDGTVNYTYALPMWAVSIGIEIDGVRHGGVVYAPVFDATFVGLRGHGAWSVAGEIAQPLAVSSPAALDLSLVATGFGYSAERRVAQVRALESVIGQVRDIRRSGCASLDMCWLASGLFDAFFERGLNAWDVSAGAVIAAEAGAIIREFGDFTFASSPAIADDLMSILTNAGATQGA
;
A
#
# COMPACT_ATOMS: atom_id res chain seq x y z
N MET A 1 27.22 -14.58 -3.25
CA MET A 1 27.07 -15.29 -1.96
C MET A 1 25.59 -15.30 -1.65
N PRO A 2 24.98 -16.40 -1.22
CA PRO A 2 23.59 -16.33 -0.76
C PRO A 2 23.56 -15.45 0.49
N GLU A 3 22.84 -14.35 0.39
CA GLU A 3 22.57 -13.46 1.51
C GLU A 3 21.95 -14.25 2.66
N ARG A 4 22.39 -13.99 3.88
CA ARG A 4 21.81 -14.61 5.08
C ARG A 4 20.38 -14.09 5.20
N ARG A 5 19.40 -14.88 4.76
CA ARG A 5 18.01 -14.60 5.08
C ARG A 5 17.86 -14.57 6.60
N THR A 6 17.36 -13.49 7.13
CA THR A 6 16.97 -13.42 8.54
C THR A 6 16.04 -14.62 8.82
N PRO A 7 16.22 -15.34 9.93
CA PRO A 7 15.36 -16.50 10.21
C PRO A 7 13.90 -16.07 10.33
N SER A 8 12.99 -16.91 9.82
CA SER A 8 11.55 -16.71 9.99
C SER A 8 11.17 -16.74 11.46
N THR A 9 10.13 -16.02 11.80
CA THR A 9 9.52 -16.01 13.14
C THR A 9 8.07 -16.46 13.07
N THR A 10 7.36 -16.54 14.20
CA THR A 10 5.94 -16.87 14.20
C THR A 10 5.08 -15.63 14.00
N GLN A 11 3.90 -15.82 13.39
CA GLN A 11 2.87 -14.77 13.32
C GLN A 11 2.59 -14.17 14.71
N ALA A 12 2.38 -15.02 15.72
CA ALA A 12 2.10 -14.57 17.08
C ALA A 12 3.22 -13.68 17.66
N ALA A 13 4.48 -13.95 17.33
CA ALA A 13 5.60 -13.13 17.77
C ALA A 13 5.59 -11.73 17.11
N VAL A 14 5.25 -11.65 15.83
CA VAL A 14 5.14 -10.36 15.11
C VAL A 14 3.96 -9.55 15.62
N LEU A 15 2.76 -10.14 15.71
CA LEU A 15 1.55 -9.44 16.15
C LEU A 15 1.62 -9.08 17.64
N GLY A 16 2.34 -9.86 18.45
CA GLY A 16 2.57 -9.56 19.85
C GLY A 16 3.51 -8.39 20.13
N LEU A 17 4.17 -7.81 19.09
CA LEU A 17 5.02 -6.65 19.26
C LEU A 17 4.21 -5.38 19.57
N ASP A 18 3.00 -5.25 19.00
CA ASP A 18 2.16 -4.07 19.16
C ASP A 18 0.66 -4.40 19.06
N PRO A 19 -0.17 -4.04 20.05
CA PRO A 19 -1.60 -4.34 20.05
C PRO A 19 -2.38 -3.60 18.96
N LEU A 20 -1.90 -2.44 18.48
CA LEU A 20 -2.55 -1.72 17.37
C LEU A 20 -2.32 -2.47 16.06
N VAL A 21 -1.11 -3.00 15.83
CA VAL A 21 -0.80 -3.83 14.67
C VAL A 21 -1.60 -5.13 14.67
N ASP A 22 -1.78 -5.77 15.83
CA ASP A 22 -2.64 -6.96 15.96
C ASP A 22 -4.10 -6.64 15.60
N LEU A 23 -4.63 -5.53 16.08
CA LEU A 23 -5.98 -5.10 15.75
C LEU A 23 -6.13 -4.77 14.25
N ALA A 24 -5.15 -4.06 13.64
CA ALA A 24 -5.13 -3.82 12.19
C ALA A 24 -5.13 -5.13 11.41
N TRP A 25 -4.31 -6.10 11.82
CA TRP A 25 -4.21 -7.40 11.17
C TRP A 25 -5.54 -8.16 11.20
N ARG A 26 -6.18 -8.25 12.37
CA ARG A 26 -7.48 -8.91 12.52
C ARG A 26 -8.56 -8.23 11.66
N SER A 27 -8.59 -6.90 11.68
CA SER A 27 -9.56 -6.09 10.92
C SER A 27 -9.35 -6.25 9.41
N ALA A 28 -8.12 -6.17 8.92
CA ALA A 28 -7.81 -6.32 7.49
C ALA A 28 -8.16 -7.73 6.98
N ARG A 29 -7.86 -8.77 7.75
CA ARG A 29 -8.18 -10.15 7.36
C ARG A 29 -9.68 -10.42 7.36
N GLU A 30 -10.43 -9.91 8.32
CA GLU A 30 -11.89 -10.04 8.38
C GLU A 30 -12.55 -9.35 7.18
N ALA A 31 -12.16 -8.10 6.90
CA ALA A 31 -12.66 -7.33 5.76
C ALA A 31 -12.27 -7.95 4.41
N GLY A 32 -11.02 -8.39 4.26
CA GLY A 32 -10.57 -9.03 3.04
C GLY A 32 -11.22 -10.39 2.78
N ALA A 33 -11.50 -11.18 3.83
CA ALA A 33 -12.28 -12.40 3.72
C ALA A 33 -13.72 -12.09 3.29
N PHE A 34 -14.35 -11.08 3.89
CA PHE A 34 -15.68 -10.60 3.50
C PHE A 34 -15.71 -10.21 2.00
N LEU A 35 -14.76 -9.40 1.54
CA LEU A 35 -14.66 -8.96 0.13
C LEU A 35 -14.52 -10.14 -0.83
N ARG A 36 -13.71 -11.14 -0.49
CA ARG A 36 -13.45 -12.32 -1.32
C ARG A 36 -14.66 -13.25 -1.35
N ASP A 37 -15.22 -13.57 -0.17
CA ASP A 37 -16.19 -14.65 -0.01
C ASP A 37 -17.63 -14.19 -0.25
N GLN A 38 -17.91 -12.88 -0.07
CA GLN A 38 -19.23 -12.28 -0.24
C GLN A 38 -19.34 -11.42 -1.53
N ARG A 39 -18.38 -11.55 -2.45
CA ARG A 39 -18.41 -10.79 -3.70
C ARG A 39 -19.69 -11.10 -4.49
N PRO A 40 -20.62 -10.14 -4.67
CA PRO A 40 -21.87 -10.38 -5.40
C PRO A 40 -21.64 -10.43 -6.91
N THR A 41 -22.61 -11.00 -7.63
CA THR A 41 -22.62 -10.94 -9.11
C THR A 41 -22.82 -9.53 -9.62
N ASP A 42 -23.72 -8.76 -8.97
CA ASP A 42 -23.92 -7.33 -9.21
C ASP A 42 -23.22 -6.54 -8.10
N LEU A 43 -22.18 -5.81 -8.47
CA LEU A 43 -21.34 -5.03 -7.55
C LEU A 43 -21.96 -3.68 -7.16
N GLY A 44 -23.07 -3.27 -7.79
CA GLY A 44 -23.68 -1.96 -7.54
C GLY A 44 -22.69 -0.81 -7.80
N ILE A 45 -21.97 -0.86 -8.94
CA ILE A 45 -20.91 0.10 -9.26
C ILE A 45 -21.48 1.51 -9.38
N SER A 46 -20.85 2.47 -8.72
CA SER A 46 -21.06 3.90 -8.89
C SER A 46 -19.71 4.61 -9.12
N THR A 47 -19.73 5.91 -9.37
CA THR A 47 -18.51 6.69 -9.62
C THR A 47 -18.36 7.80 -8.58
N LYS A 48 -17.11 8.12 -8.21
CA LYS A 48 -16.75 9.23 -7.30
C LYS A 48 -16.48 10.52 -8.09
N SER A 49 -15.21 10.79 -8.35
CA SER A 49 -14.74 12.06 -8.94
C SER A 49 -14.80 12.08 -10.47
N THR A 50 -14.66 10.93 -11.12
CA THR A 50 -14.70 10.77 -12.59
C THR A 50 -15.42 9.47 -12.98
N PRO A 51 -15.82 9.29 -14.26
CA PRO A 51 -16.40 8.02 -14.73
C PRO A 51 -15.48 6.78 -14.58
N THR A 52 -14.20 7.01 -14.39
CA THR A 52 -13.19 5.94 -14.21
C THR A 52 -12.78 5.74 -12.75
N ASP A 53 -13.25 6.60 -11.86
CA ASP A 53 -13.06 6.51 -10.41
C ASP A 53 -14.27 5.78 -9.82
N VAL A 54 -14.19 4.47 -9.74
CA VAL A 54 -15.31 3.61 -9.37
C VAL A 54 -15.29 3.26 -7.89
N VAL A 55 -16.48 3.12 -7.33
CA VAL A 55 -16.72 2.59 -5.99
C VAL A 55 -17.85 1.56 -6.05
N THR A 56 -17.77 0.54 -5.24
CA THR A 56 -18.81 -0.48 -5.14
C THR A 56 -19.47 -0.45 -3.75
N ALA A 57 -20.60 -1.13 -3.62
CA ALA A 57 -21.21 -1.35 -2.32
C ALA A 57 -20.29 -2.12 -1.36
N MET A 58 -19.35 -2.89 -1.94
CA MET A 58 -18.39 -3.69 -1.18
C MET A 58 -17.31 -2.84 -0.50
N ASP A 59 -16.84 -1.75 -1.14
CA ASP A 59 -15.90 -0.80 -0.54
C ASP A 59 -16.48 -0.22 0.76
N LYS A 60 -17.70 0.30 0.69
CA LYS A 60 -18.39 0.89 1.85
C LYS A 60 -18.70 -0.12 2.95
N ALA A 61 -19.10 -1.34 2.57
CA ALA A 61 -19.37 -2.39 3.54
C ALA A 61 -18.08 -2.86 4.23
N SER A 62 -16.99 -2.96 3.48
CA SER A 62 -15.66 -3.27 4.01
C SER A 62 -15.18 -2.19 4.98
N GLU A 63 -15.29 -0.90 4.62
CA GLU A 63 -14.91 0.20 5.51
C GLU A 63 -15.72 0.17 6.81
N SER A 64 -17.04 -0.02 6.70
CA SER A 64 -17.92 -0.09 7.89
C SER A 64 -17.51 -1.22 8.84
N LEU A 65 -17.19 -2.39 8.29
CA LEU A 65 -16.75 -3.55 9.07
C LEU A 65 -15.42 -3.27 9.79
N ILE A 66 -14.44 -2.67 9.09
CA ILE A 66 -13.14 -2.31 9.67
C ILE A 66 -13.34 -1.30 10.80
N ILE A 67 -14.13 -0.24 10.56
CA ILE A 67 -14.39 0.81 11.56
C ILE A 67 -15.10 0.24 12.79
N GLU A 68 -16.13 -0.60 12.61
CA GLU A 68 -16.85 -1.24 13.72
C GLU A 68 -15.89 -2.08 14.57
N ARG A 69 -15.02 -2.86 13.92
CA ARG A 69 -14.04 -3.68 14.61
C ARG A 69 -13.05 -2.85 15.42
N ILE A 70 -12.47 -1.82 14.81
CA ILE A 70 -11.50 -0.94 15.46
C ILE A 70 -12.15 -0.19 16.63
N LEU A 71 -13.29 0.46 16.40
CA LEU A 71 -13.94 1.27 17.42
C LEU A 71 -14.58 0.44 18.54
N GLY A 72 -14.84 -0.86 18.31
CA GLY A 72 -15.26 -1.79 19.37
C GLY A 72 -14.18 -1.97 20.44
N GLU A 73 -12.92 -1.89 20.09
CA GLU A 73 -11.78 -2.01 21.03
C GLU A 73 -11.13 -0.64 21.34
N ARG A 74 -11.21 0.31 20.40
CA ARG A 74 -10.57 1.64 20.46
C ARG A 74 -11.58 2.77 20.21
N PRO A 75 -12.59 2.95 21.06
CA PRO A 75 -13.78 3.79 20.79
C PRO A 75 -13.49 5.29 20.64
N VAL A 76 -12.32 5.77 21.06
CA VAL A 76 -11.94 7.20 21.04
C VAL A 76 -10.76 7.52 20.13
N ASP A 77 -10.31 6.57 19.32
CA ASP A 77 -9.30 6.80 18.29
C ASP A 77 -9.89 7.55 17.08
N ALA A 78 -9.01 8.21 16.32
CA ALA A 78 -9.38 8.85 15.06
C ALA A 78 -9.42 7.82 13.92
N ILE A 79 -10.28 8.10 12.92
CA ILE A 79 -10.37 7.34 11.67
C ILE A 79 -10.19 8.30 10.50
N LEU A 80 -9.43 7.89 9.50
CA LEU A 80 -9.35 8.50 8.18
C LEU A 80 -9.60 7.40 7.14
N GLY A 81 -10.83 7.30 6.66
CA GLY A 81 -11.25 6.31 5.67
C GLY A 81 -11.46 6.92 4.29
N GLU A 82 -11.28 6.12 3.26
CA GLU A 82 -11.48 6.51 1.85
C GLU A 82 -12.95 6.78 1.54
N GLU A 83 -13.88 5.97 2.05
CA GLU A 83 -15.30 6.01 1.70
C GLU A 83 -16.11 7.02 2.54
N GLY A 84 -15.42 7.82 3.33
CA GLY A 84 -15.99 8.90 4.12
C GLY A 84 -16.16 8.59 5.61
N GLY A 85 -15.66 7.45 6.07
CA GLY A 85 -15.64 7.05 7.48
C GLY A 85 -14.63 7.83 8.32
N SER A 86 -14.59 9.16 8.18
CA SER A 86 -13.64 10.01 8.92
C SER A 86 -14.21 10.51 10.22
N ARG A 87 -13.43 10.42 11.31
CA ARG A 87 -13.76 10.98 12.62
C ARG A 87 -12.51 11.45 13.36
N VAL A 88 -12.70 12.47 14.18
CA VAL A 88 -11.65 12.95 15.10
C VAL A 88 -11.62 12.06 16.35
N GLY A 89 -10.41 11.74 16.81
CA GLY A 89 -10.16 11.03 18.07
C GLY A 89 -9.46 11.90 19.11
N THR A 90 -9.20 11.31 20.29
CA THR A 90 -8.57 12.02 21.43
C THR A 90 -7.32 11.33 21.96
N THR A 91 -6.91 10.20 21.38
CA THR A 91 -5.74 9.40 21.83
C THR A 91 -4.44 9.73 21.15
N GLY A 92 -4.47 10.53 20.07
CA GLY A 92 -3.34 10.71 19.16
C GLY A 92 -3.23 9.59 18.12
N VAL A 93 -3.93 8.46 18.29
CA VAL A 93 -3.94 7.36 17.30
C VAL A 93 -4.95 7.67 16.19
N THR A 94 -4.49 7.57 14.94
CA THR A 94 -5.32 7.65 13.73
C THR A 94 -5.16 6.37 12.91
N TRP A 95 -6.29 5.76 12.58
CA TRP A 95 -6.38 4.62 11.66
C TRP A 95 -6.64 5.14 10.26
N VAL A 96 -5.73 4.86 9.34
CA VAL A 96 -5.78 5.31 7.94
C VAL A 96 -6.16 4.12 7.08
N ILE A 97 -7.38 4.13 6.53
CA ILE A 97 -8.05 2.93 5.99
C ILE A 97 -8.34 3.11 4.50
N ASP A 98 -7.81 2.21 3.69
CA ASP A 98 -8.31 1.89 2.36
C ASP A 98 -9.00 0.52 2.44
N PRO A 99 -10.33 0.48 2.36
CA PRO A 99 -11.09 -0.77 2.51
C PRO A 99 -10.95 -1.72 1.34
N LEU A 100 -10.57 -1.21 0.15
CA LEU A 100 -10.40 -1.97 -1.08
C LEU A 100 -9.48 -1.23 -2.07
N ASP A 101 -8.17 -1.19 -1.80
CA ASP A 101 -7.19 -0.71 -2.78
C ASP A 101 -7.18 -1.62 -4.02
N GLY A 102 -7.34 -1.00 -5.18
CA GLY A 102 -7.50 -1.72 -6.44
C GLY A 102 -8.96 -2.03 -6.78
N THR A 103 -9.92 -1.15 -6.46
CA THR A 103 -11.36 -1.30 -6.76
C THR A 103 -11.62 -1.63 -8.24
N VAL A 104 -10.90 -1.01 -9.16
CA VAL A 104 -11.00 -1.34 -10.60
C VAL A 104 -10.63 -2.81 -10.85
N ASN A 105 -9.52 -3.29 -10.28
CA ASN A 105 -9.12 -4.69 -10.39
C ASN A 105 -10.21 -5.62 -9.83
N TYR A 106 -10.73 -5.28 -8.66
CA TYR A 106 -11.81 -6.04 -8.04
C TYR A 106 -13.05 -6.10 -8.93
N THR A 107 -13.46 -4.99 -9.57
CA THR A 107 -14.61 -4.97 -10.48
C THR A 107 -14.42 -5.88 -11.71
N TYR A 108 -13.20 -5.99 -12.21
CA TYR A 108 -12.82 -6.87 -13.33
C TYR A 108 -12.45 -8.30 -12.91
N ALA A 109 -12.57 -8.65 -11.63
CA ALA A 109 -12.16 -9.92 -11.06
C ALA A 109 -10.65 -10.24 -11.27
N LEU A 110 -9.82 -9.20 -11.36
CA LEU A 110 -8.37 -9.35 -11.33
C LEU A 110 -7.89 -9.55 -9.88
N PRO A 111 -6.79 -10.30 -9.66
CA PRO A 111 -6.40 -10.70 -8.31
C PRO A 111 -5.66 -9.61 -7.51
N MET A 112 -5.21 -8.50 -8.15
CA MET A 112 -4.37 -7.48 -7.53
C MET A 112 -5.24 -6.43 -6.84
N TRP A 113 -5.72 -6.73 -5.64
CA TRP A 113 -6.41 -5.82 -4.74
C TRP A 113 -6.13 -6.21 -3.28
N ALA A 114 -6.24 -5.25 -2.38
CA ALA A 114 -5.90 -5.45 -0.98
C ALA A 114 -6.77 -4.59 -0.05
N VAL A 115 -6.80 -4.95 1.24
CA VAL A 115 -7.23 -4.09 2.34
C VAL A 115 -5.98 -3.49 2.96
N SER A 116 -5.93 -2.17 3.08
CA SER A 116 -4.79 -1.42 3.62
C SER A 116 -5.20 -0.66 4.88
N ILE A 117 -4.49 -0.89 6.00
CA ILE A 117 -4.73 -0.21 7.27
C ILE A 117 -3.40 0.33 7.80
N GLY A 118 -3.22 1.65 7.68
CA GLY A 118 -2.13 2.38 8.32
C GLY A 118 -2.48 2.80 9.75
N ILE A 119 -1.48 2.90 10.60
CA ILE A 119 -1.58 3.38 11.97
C ILE A 119 -0.64 4.56 12.11
N GLU A 120 -1.18 5.70 12.53
CA GLU A 120 -0.40 6.89 12.86
C GLU A 120 -0.57 7.24 14.34
N ILE A 121 0.50 7.69 14.98
CA ILE A 121 0.48 8.23 16.33
C ILE A 121 1.01 9.66 16.26
N ASP A 122 0.19 10.62 16.67
CA ASP A 122 0.48 12.06 16.62
C ASP A 122 0.94 12.51 15.21
N GLY A 123 0.30 11.99 14.16
CA GLY A 123 0.58 12.29 12.76
C GLY A 123 1.85 11.61 12.20
N VAL A 124 2.45 10.69 12.93
CA VAL A 124 3.62 9.94 12.48
C VAL A 124 3.25 8.48 12.22
N ARG A 125 3.58 7.95 11.06
CA ARG A 125 3.37 6.53 10.72
C ARG A 125 4.07 5.65 11.73
N HIS A 126 3.30 4.80 12.39
CA HIS A 126 3.73 3.87 13.44
C HIS A 126 3.77 2.43 12.97
N GLY A 127 2.73 1.99 12.26
CA GLY A 127 2.62 0.65 11.75
C GLY A 127 1.69 0.57 10.55
N GLY A 128 1.63 -0.59 9.92
CA GLY A 128 0.73 -0.82 8.80
C GLY A 128 0.52 -2.29 8.51
N VAL A 129 -0.66 -2.60 8.00
CA VAL A 129 -1.05 -3.94 7.53
C VAL A 129 -1.70 -3.82 6.17
N VAL A 130 -1.23 -4.64 5.23
CA VAL A 130 -1.84 -4.80 3.90
C VAL A 130 -2.17 -6.28 3.73
N TYR A 131 -3.44 -6.60 3.52
CA TYR A 131 -3.89 -7.97 3.25
C TYR A 131 -4.41 -8.11 1.82
N ALA A 132 -3.80 -9.01 1.06
CA ALA A 132 -4.17 -9.37 -0.30
C ALA A 132 -4.88 -10.73 -0.30
N PRO A 133 -6.23 -10.77 -0.24
CA PRO A 133 -7.00 -11.99 0.03
C PRO A 133 -6.89 -13.08 -1.03
N VAL A 134 -6.69 -12.69 -2.29
CA VAL A 134 -6.57 -13.66 -3.40
C VAL A 134 -5.26 -14.44 -3.33
N PHE A 135 -4.20 -13.81 -2.81
CA PHE A 135 -2.89 -14.44 -2.59
C PHE A 135 -2.74 -15.05 -1.20
N ASP A 136 -3.73 -14.86 -0.31
CA ASP A 136 -3.65 -15.14 1.14
C ASP A 136 -2.36 -14.61 1.78
N ALA A 137 -1.92 -13.45 1.32
CA ALA A 137 -0.70 -12.81 1.76
C ALA A 137 -1.02 -11.58 2.62
N THR A 138 -0.45 -11.52 3.81
CA THR A 138 -0.53 -10.35 4.69
C THR A 138 0.85 -9.78 4.88
N PHE A 139 0.98 -8.47 4.70
CA PHE A 139 2.21 -7.72 4.94
C PHE A 139 2.03 -6.85 6.17
N VAL A 140 3.03 -6.85 7.03
CA VAL A 140 3.00 -6.14 8.32
C VAL A 140 4.28 -5.34 8.46
N GLY A 141 4.19 -4.09 8.83
CA GLY A 141 5.34 -3.25 9.20
C GLY A 141 5.10 -2.57 10.53
N LEU A 142 6.14 -2.48 11.35
CA LEU A 142 6.12 -1.77 12.64
C LEU A 142 7.39 -0.94 12.79
N ARG A 143 7.23 0.35 12.95
CA ARG A 143 8.33 1.31 13.00
C ARG A 143 9.37 0.93 14.04
N GLY A 144 10.62 0.81 13.58
CA GLY A 144 11.77 0.44 14.41
C GLY A 144 11.88 -1.06 14.74
N HIS A 145 10.97 -1.89 14.21
CA HIS A 145 10.96 -3.33 14.47
C HIS A 145 11.16 -4.17 13.21
N GLY A 146 10.90 -3.58 12.02
CA GLY A 146 11.01 -4.28 10.74
C GLY A 146 9.67 -4.54 10.05
N ALA A 147 9.73 -5.30 8.96
CA ALA A 147 8.55 -5.69 8.19
C ALA A 147 8.55 -7.19 7.90
N TRP A 148 7.36 -7.78 7.74
CA TRP A 148 7.16 -9.22 7.52
C TRP A 148 6.04 -9.49 6.51
N SER A 149 6.20 -10.56 5.75
CA SER A 149 5.12 -11.25 5.06
C SER A 149 4.64 -12.40 5.94
N VAL A 150 3.34 -12.45 6.22
CA VAL A 150 2.72 -13.45 7.10
C VAL A 150 1.84 -14.37 6.27
N ALA A 151 2.12 -15.66 6.32
CA ALA A 151 1.32 -16.73 5.70
C ALA A 151 1.09 -17.85 6.72
N GLY A 152 -0.17 -18.11 7.06
CA GLY A 152 -0.50 -19.01 8.16
C GLY A 152 0.17 -18.58 9.47
N GLU A 153 0.88 -19.47 10.13
CA GLU A 153 1.57 -19.21 11.40
C GLU A 153 3.01 -18.68 11.23
N ILE A 154 3.49 -18.54 10.00
CA ILE A 154 4.86 -18.17 9.70
C ILE A 154 4.92 -16.71 9.25
N ALA A 155 5.84 -15.96 9.85
CA ALA A 155 6.22 -14.62 9.42
C ALA A 155 7.63 -14.65 8.83
N GLN A 156 7.76 -14.22 7.58
CA GLN A 156 9.03 -14.08 6.87
C GLN A 156 9.46 -12.61 6.90
N PRO A 157 10.65 -12.28 7.41
CA PRO A 157 11.15 -10.91 7.34
C PRO A 157 11.25 -10.44 5.89
N LEU A 158 10.86 -9.19 5.66
CA LEU A 158 10.99 -8.53 4.37
C LEU A 158 12.31 -7.76 4.28
N ALA A 159 12.85 -7.71 3.08
CA ALA A 159 13.96 -6.85 2.73
C ALA A 159 13.85 -6.46 1.25
N VAL A 160 14.06 -5.18 0.96
CA VAL A 160 14.13 -4.71 -0.42
C VAL A 160 15.27 -5.38 -1.19
N SER A 161 15.14 -5.41 -2.51
CA SER A 161 16.20 -5.86 -3.42
C SER A 161 17.42 -4.93 -3.38
N SER A 162 18.51 -5.38 -4.00
CA SER A 162 19.71 -4.57 -4.25
C SER A 162 20.17 -4.77 -5.70
N PRO A 163 19.46 -4.17 -6.68
CA PRO A 163 19.83 -4.29 -8.08
C PRO A 163 21.20 -3.68 -8.33
N ALA A 164 21.97 -4.26 -9.26
CA ALA A 164 23.32 -3.83 -9.55
C ALA A 164 23.36 -2.49 -10.33
N ALA A 165 22.28 -2.18 -11.06
CA ALA A 165 22.15 -0.96 -11.86
C ALA A 165 20.66 -0.69 -12.17
N LEU A 166 20.37 0.55 -12.58
CA LEU A 166 19.00 0.98 -12.88
C LEU A 166 18.41 0.24 -14.09
N ASP A 167 19.20 -0.03 -15.11
CA ASP A 167 18.78 -0.77 -16.32
C ASP A 167 18.46 -2.25 -16.08
N LEU A 168 18.78 -2.76 -14.89
CA LEU A 168 18.41 -4.09 -14.42
C LEU A 168 17.21 -4.11 -13.47
N SER A 169 16.60 -2.95 -13.25
CA SER A 169 15.58 -2.78 -12.21
C SER A 169 14.16 -2.89 -12.75
N LEU A 170 13.29 -3.51 -11.98
CA LEU A 170 11.86 -3.62 -12.24
C LEU A 170 11.12 -2.55 -11.43
N VAL A 171 10.48 -1.61 -12.14
CA VAL A 171 9.84 -0.44 -11.53
C VAL A 171 8.33 -0.53 -11.64
N ALA A 172 7.63 -0.36 -10.52
CA ALA A 172 6.17 -0.27 -10.49
C ALA A 172 5.71 1.19 -10.57
N THR A 173 4.52 1.41 -11.14
CA THR A 173 3.87 2.72 -11.24
C THR A 173 2.36 2.58 -11.34
N GLY A 174 1.65 3.70 -11.15
CA GLY A 174 0.23 3.78 -11.36
C GLY A 174 -0.19 5.07 -12.08
N PHE A 175 -1.50 5.18 -12.35
CA PHE A 175 -2.09 6.30 -13.07
C PHE A 175 -3.37 6.76 -12.40
N GLY A 176 -3.51 8.08 -12.24
CA GLY A 176 -4.71 8.71 -11.69
C GLY A 176 -5.95 8.54 -12.57
N TYR A 177 -7.11 8.86 -12.00
CA TYR A 177 -8.41 8.64 -12.66
C TYR A 177 -8.79 9.71 -13.69
N SER A 178 -8.18 10.91 -13.68
CA SER A 178 -8.45 11.90 -14.74
C SER A 178 -7.61 11.62 -16.00
N ALA A 179 -8.21 11.78 -17.19
CA ALA A 179 -7.52 11.59 -18.46
C ALA A 179 -6.32 12.51 -18.62
N GLU A 180 -6.45 13.78 -18.19
CA GLU A 180 -5.39 14.77 -18.24
C GLU A 180 -4.19 14.36 -17.37
N ARG A 181 -4.46 13.93 -16.12
CA ARG A 181 -3.42 13.44 -15.21
C ARG A 181 -2.69 12.23 -15.79
N ARG A 182 -3.42 11.26 -16.38
CA ARG A 182 -2.79 10.10 -17.03
C ARG A 182 -1.83 10.49 -18.14
N VAL A 183 -2.21 11.46 -18.98
CA VAL A 183 -1.34 11.96 -20.06
C VAL A 183 -0.06 12.60 -19.49
N ALA A 184 -0.18 13.37 -18.41
CA ALA A 184 0.99 13.95 -17.74
C ALA A 184 1.91 12.87 -17.13
N GLN A 185 1.32 11.85 -16.50
CA GLN A 185 2.08 10.73 -15.92
C GLN A 185 2.80 9.89 -16.97
N VAL A 186 2.21 9.71 -18.17
CA VAL A 186 2.88 9.02 -19.29
C VAL A 186 4.15 9.75 -19.72
N ARG A 187 4.19 11.08 -19.69
CA ARG A 187 5.42 11.84 -20.03
C ARG A 187 6.55 11.55 -19.05
N ALA A 188 6.26 11.41 -17.77
CA ALA A 188 7.26 10.97 -16.80
C ALA A 188 7.74 9.53 -17.09
N LEU A 189 6.79 8.64 -17.43
CA LEU A 189 7.10 7.26 -17.77
C LEU A 189 7.98 7.14 -19.04
N GLU A 190 7.79 7.99 -20.06
CA GLU A 190 8.64 8.02 -21.25
C GLU A 190 10.13 8.23 -20.92
N SER A 191 10.41 9.02 -19.87
CA SER A 191 11.78 9.27 -19.42
C SER A 191 12.41 8.09 -18.66
N VAL A 192 11.58 7.23 -18.09
CA VAL A 192 12.00 6.09 -17.24
C VAL A 192 12.13 4.81 -18.06
N ILE A 193 11.18 4.53 -18.96
CA ILE A 193 11.01 3.20 -19.58
C ILE A 193 12.25 2.72 -20.36
N GLY A 194 13.02 3.62 -20.94
CA GLY A 194 14.25 3.30 -21.63
C GLY A 194 15.48 3.15 -20.72
N GLN A 195 15.34 3.42 -19.42
CA GLN A 195 16.43 3.42 -18.44
C GLN A 195 16.35 2.26 -17.46
N VAL A 196 15.23 1.54 -17.45
CA VAL A 196 14.95 0.42 -16.52
C VAL A 196 14.74 -0.88 -17.28
N ARG A 197 14.80 -2.01 -16.60
CA ARG A 197 14.55 -3.32 -17.21
C ARG A 197 13.13 -3.44 -17.76
N ASP A 198 12.14 -3.03 -16.97
CA ASP A 198 10.73 -3.10 -17.33
C ASP A 198 9.88 -2.34 -16.34
N ILE A 199 8.63 -2.07 -16.71
CA ILE A 199 7.63 -1.41 -15.89
C ILE A 199 6.53 -2.39 -15.50
N ARG A 200 5.98 -2.21 -14.29
CA ARG A 200 4.76 -2.89 -13.84
C ARG A 200 3.70 -1.87 -13.46
N ARG A 201 2.47 -2.16 -13.82
CA ARG A 201 1.29 -1.40 -13.42
C ARG A 201 0.25 -2.39 -12.89
N SER A 202 0.32 -2.69 -11.58
CA SER A 202 -0.61 -3.65 -10.97
C SER A 202 -1.99 -3.05 -10.74
N GLY A 203 -2.07 -1.78 -10.38
CA GLY A 203 -3.30 -1.06 -10.09
C GLY A 203 -3.80 -1.19 -8.65
N CYS A 204 -2.87 -1.45 -7.73
CA CYS A 204 -3.07 -1.51 -6.28
C CYS A 204 -1.78 -0.99 -5.64
N ALA A 205 -1.79 0.27 -5.21
CA ALA A 205 -0.58 0.98 -4.77
C ALA A 205 0.01 0.40 -3.48
N SER A 206 -0.85 0.06 -2.52
CA SER A 206 -0.41 -0.54 -1.26
C SER A 206 0.28 -1.90 -1.49
N LEU A 207 -0.24 -2.71 -2.43
CA LEU A 207 0.34 -4.00 -2.78
C LEU A 207 1.65 -3.84 -3.58
N ASP A 208 1.75 -2.85 -4.47
CA ASP A 208 3.01 -2.53 -5.19
C ASP A 208 4.12 -2.18 -4.20
N MET A 209 3.83 -1.39 -3.16
CA MET A 209 4.79 -1.08 -2.09
C MET A 209 5.15 -2.32 -1.25
N CYS A 210 4.21 -3.24 -1.02
CA CYS A 210 4.49 -4.51 -0.34
C CYS A 210 5.37 -5.44 -1.19
N TRP A 211 5.19 -5.46 -2.50
CA TRP A 211 6.05 -6.22 -3.41
C TRP A 211 7.45 -5.62 -3.52
N LEU A 212 7.58 -4.28 -3.48
CA LEU A 212 8.86 -3.62 -3.30
C LEU A 212 9.53 -4.04 -1.98
N ALA A 213 8.81 -4.01 -0.86
CA ALA A 213 9.30 -4.46 0.45
C ALA A 213 9.77 -5.92 0.44
N SER A 214 9.18 -6.73 -0.44
CA SER A 214 9.53 -8.16 -0.61
C SER A 214 10.70 -8.39 -1.58
N GLY A 215 11.24 -7.32 -2.19
CA GLY A 215 12.29 -7.41 -3.21
C GLY A 215 11.82 -7.96 -4.56
N LEU A 216 10.50 -8.01 -4.81
CA LEU A 216 9.92 -8.42 -6.10
C LEU A 216 9.96 -7.28 -7.12
N PHE A 217 9.83 -6.04 -6.65
CA PHE A 217 10.08 -4.81 -7.40
C PHE A 217 11.27 -4.08 -6.80
N ASP A 218 11.93 -3.26 -7.60
CA ASP A 218 13.11 -2.49 -7.18
C ASP A 218 12.76 -1.04 -6.85
N ALA A 219 11.69 -0.51 -7.43
CA ALA A 219 11.14 0.80 -7.12
C ALA A 219 9.64 0.89 -7.43
N PHE A 220 9.00 1.90 -6.85
CA PHE A 220 7.64 2.32 -7.11
C PHE A 220 7.58 3.85 -7.16
N PHE A 221 6.81 4.40 -8.09
CA PHE A 221 6.45 5.82 -8.08
C PHE A 221 5.05 6.02 -8.62
N GLU A 222 4.31 6.91 -8.00
CA GLU A 222 2.98 7.28 -8.46
C GLU A 222 2.63 8.70 -8.02
N ARG A 223 1.74 9.35 -8.74
CA ARG A 223 1.24 10.67 -8.44
C ARG A 223 -0.26 10.67 -8.23
N GLY A 224 -0.72 11.41 -7.21
CA GLY A 224 -2.15 11.58 -6.92
C GLY A 224 -2.73 10.51 -6.03
N LEU A 225 -1.87 9.85 -5.26
CA LEU A 225 -2.27 8.98 -4.17
C LEU A 225 -2.74 9.80 -2.97
N ASN A 226 -3.67 9.22 -2.22
CA ASN A 226 -4.15 9.75 -0.96
C ASN A 226 -3.43 9.08 0.22
N ALA A 227 -3.67 9.57 1.43
CA ALA A 227 -3.05 9.02 2.63
C ALA A 227 -3.34 7.53 2.83
N TRP A 228 -4.57 7.08 2.53
CA TRP A 228 -4.97 5.68 2.70
C TRP A 228 -4.30 4.72 1.71
N ASP A 229 -4.00 5.16 0.47
CA ASP A 229 -3.26 4.38 -0.53
C ASP A 229 -1.81 4.12 -0.07
N VAL A 230 -1.23 5.04 0.74
CA VAL A 230 0.21 5.10 1.03
C VAL A 230 0.56 4.67 2.45
N SER A 231 -0.25 5.04 3.47
CA SER A 231 0.18 4.99 4.88
C SER A 231 0.71 3.62 5.31
N ALA A 232 -0.01 2.53 5.04
CA ALA A 232 0.42 1.19 5.41
C ALA A 232 1.61 0.71 4.56
N GLY A 233 1.51 0.82 3.22
CA GLY A 233 2.55 0.37 2.29
C GLY A 233 3.88 1.06 2.51
N ALA A 234 3.87 2.37 2.80
CA ALA A 234 5.08 3.14 3.02
C ALA A 234 5.83 2.73 4.30
N VAL A 235 5.13 2.46 5.41
CA VAL A 235 5.80 1.98 6.62
C VAL A 235 6.36 0.57 6.42
N ILE A 236 5.63 -0.31 5.74
CA ILE A 236 6.10 -1.67 5.42
C ILE A 236 7.35 -1.60 4.54
N ALA A 237 7.34 -0.77 3.49
CA ALA A 237 8.49 -0.62 2.61
C ALA A 237 9.70 0.03 3.32
N ALA A 238 9.47 1.07 4.12
CA ALA A 238 10.53 1.72 4.90
C ALA A 238 11.21 0.76 5.88
N GLU A 239 10.42 -0.03 6.61
CA GLU A 239 10.92 -1.02 7.57
C GLU A 239 11.61 -2.22 6.89
N ALA A 240 11.33 -2.46 5.61
CA ALA A 240 12.06 -3.41 4.77
C ALA A 240 13.35 -2.81 4.16
N GLY A 241 13.65 -1.53 4.43
CA GLY A 241 14.85 -0.83 3.99
C GLY A 241 14.71 0.01 2.73
N ALA A 242 13.48 0.29 2.26
CA ALA A 242 13.26 1.21 1.14
C ALA A 242 13.52 2.67 1.53
N ILE A 243 13.97 3.45 0.56
CA ILE A 243 13.96 4.91 0.61
C ILE A 243 12.56 5.39 0.21
N ILE A 244 11.89 6.09 1.12
CA ILE A 244 10.57 6.71 0.86
C ILE A 244 10.77 8.21 0.69
N ARG A 245 10.18 8.79 -0.38
CA ARG A 245 10.15 10.24 -0.60
C ARG A 245 8.75 10.66 -1.05
N GLU A 246 8.22 11.73 -0.45
CA GLU A 246 6.90 12.26 -0.79
C GLU A 246 7.03 13.76 -1.06
N PHE A 247 6.47 14.23 -2.18
CA PHE A 247 6.50 15.64 -2.60
C PHE A 247 5.08 16.04 -3.05
N GLY A 248 4.33 16.68 -2.18
CA GLY A 248 2.92 16.96 -2.44
C GLY A 248 2.13 15.67 -2.67
N ASP A 249 1.60 15.48 -3.88
CA ASP A 249 0.85 14.30 -4.30
C ASP A 249 1.70 13.22 -4.98
N PHE A 250 3.04 13.37 -5.00
CA PHE A 250 3.96 12.42 -5.60
C PHE A 250 4.57 11.52 -4.54
N THR A 251 4.42 10.20 -4.69
CA THR A 251 4.98 9.17 -3.82
C THR A 251 6.06 8.39 -4.57
N PHE A 252 7.19 8.19 -3.91
CA PHE A 252 8.32 7.42 -4.39
C PHE A 252 8.81 6.47 -3.30
N ALA A 253 9.03 5.22 -3.68
CA ALA A 253 9.66 4.22 -2.86
C ALA A 253 10.69 3.45 -3.70
N SER A 254 11.88 3.18 -3.19
CA SER A 254 12.92 2.52 -3.96
C SER A 254 13.91 1.77 -3.08
N SER A 255 14.48 0.71 -3.64
CA SER A 255 15.75 0.15 -3.16
C SER A 255 16.80 1.27 -3.08
N PRO A 256 17.61 1.34 -2.00
CA PRO A 256 18.65 2.36 -1.86
C PRO A 256 19.66 2.39 -3.02
N ALA A 257 19.90 1.24 -3.66
CA ALA A 257 20.90 1.09 -4.72
C ALA A 257 20.62 1.96 -5.97
N ILE A 258 19.35 2.28 -6.24
CA ILE A 258 18.94 3.01 -7.47
C ILE A 258 18.11 4.26 -7.16
N ALA A 259 17.91 4.59 -5.89
CA ALA A 259 16.98 5.64 -5.47
C ALA A 259 17.34 7.02 -6.04
N ASP A 260 18.60 7.40 -6.00
CA ASP A 260 19.03 8.74 -6.46
C ASP A 260 19.04 8.84 -7.99
N ASP A 261 19.45 7.79 -8.69
CA ASP A 261 19.47 7.74 -10.16
C ASP A 261 18.04 7.85 -10.72
N LEU A 262 17.11 7.03 -10.22
CA LEU A 262 15.71 7.06 -10.66
C LEU A 262 15.03 8.38 -10.27
N MET A 263 15.27 8.89 -9.06
CA MET A 263 14.72 10.18 -8.63
C MET A 263 15.21 11.33 -9.51
N SER A 264 16.48 11.32 -9.92
CA SER A 264 17.04 12.32 -10.85
C SER A 264 16.30 12.34 -12.18
N ILE A 265 16.05 11.16 -12.77
CA ILE A 265 15.28 11.03 -14.03
C ILE A 265 13.87 11.58 -13.87
N LEU A 266 13.15 11.18 -12.81
CA LEU A 266 11.78 11.61 -12.52
C LEU A 266 11.69 13.12 -12.26
N THR A 267 12.65 13.70 -11.56
CA THR A 267 12.72 15.14 -11.30
C THR A 267 12.96 15.93 -12.59
N ASN A 268 13.89 15.49 -13.43
CA ASN A 268 14.19 16.10 -14.73
C ASN A 268 12.98 16.01 -15.69
N ALA A 269 12.18 14.95 -15.58
CA ALA A 269 10.93 14.79 -16.32
C ALA A 269 9.76 15.63 -15.76
N GLY A 270 9.97 16.38 -14.68
CA GLY A 270 8.94 17.19 -14.02
C GLY A 270 7.92 16.37 -13.19
N ALA A 271 8.18 15.09 -12.93
CA ALA A 271 7.26 14.23 -12.19
C ALA A 271 7.03 14.67 -10.73
N THR A 272 8.00 15.35 -10.13
CA THR A 272 7.97 15.82 -8.74
C THR A 272 7.40 17.23 -8.56
N GLN A 273 7.12 17.96 -9.66
CA GLN A 273 6.61 19.32 -9.61
C GLN A 273 5.08 19.31 -9.48
N GLY A 274 4.53 20.14 -8.59
CA GLY A 274 3.09 20.33 -8.45
C GLY A 274 2.46 20.85 -9.77
N ALA A 275 1.25 20.40 -10.08
CA ALA A 275 0.46 20.95 -11.17
C ALA A 275 -0.08 22.33 -10.79
#